data_28861aabf19159e86aeea193c8cadddc
#
_entry.id   28861aabf19159e86aeea193c8cadddc
#
_cell.length_a   1.000
_cell.length_b   1.000
_cell.length_c   1.000
_cell.angle_alpha   90.00
_cell.angle_beta   90.00
_cell.angle_gamma   90.00
#
_symmetry.space_group_name_H-M   'P 1'
#
loop_
_entity.id
_entity.type
_entity.pdbx_description
1 polymer ?
#
loop_
_entity_poly.entity_id
_entity_poly.type
_entity_poly.pdbx_seq_one_letter_code
_entity_poly.pdbx_strand_id
1 'polypeptide(L)'
;MQRGARVQVIDPHGPAAGASGGIVGALAPHVPENWNPKKQFQLESLLMARSFWAEVEDMGGLSPGYARLGRIQPISDAAGLALAQARATSANSLWGDAARWHVRRSEPTEWTVPSPSGYEIFDTLSARIHPKQACLSLVAALQARGVPILTDGTDQGAIIHAT
;
A
#
# COMPACT_ATOMS: atom_id res chain seq x y z
N MET A 1 -15.18 10.34 11.29
CA MET A 1 -16.34 9.85 10.54
C MET A 1 -16.72 8.43 10.90
N GLN A 2 -15.96 7.37 10.56
CA GLN A 2 -16.26 6.00 10.98
C GLN A 2 -16.37 5.85 12.51
N ARG A 3 -15.70 6.73 13.27
CA ARG A 3 -15.74 6.77 14.75
C ARG A 3 -16.54 7.95 15.29
N GLY A 4 -17.48 8.52 14.52
CA GLY A 4 -18.39 9.59 14.94
C GLY A 4 -17.78 11.02 14.97
N ALA A 5 -16.51 11.19 14.59
CA ALA A 5 -15.89 12.51 14.52
C ALA A 5 -16.50 13.33 13.37
N ARG A 6 -16.81 14.61 13.64
CA ARG A 6 -17.10 15.59 12.59
C ARG A 6 -15.77 16.09 12.04
N VAL A 7 -15.62 16.04 10.72
CA VAL A 7 -14.38 16.44 10.05
C VAL A 7 -14.66 17.42 8.94
N GLN A 8 -13.70 18.29 8.67
CA GLN A 8 -13.61 19.16 7.52
C GLN A 8 -12.31 18.83 6.80
N VAL A 9 -12.33 18.79 5.49
CA VAL A 9 -11.13 18.59 4.67
C VAL A 9 -10.90 19.85 3.86
N ILE A 10 -9.71 20.40 3.95
CA ILE A 10 -9.30 21.60 3.20
C ILE A 10 -8.10 21.20 2.34
N ASP A 11 -8.21 21.38 1.04
CA ASP A 11 -7.14 21.17 0.07
C ASP A 11 -7.12 22.34 -0.93
N PRO A 12 -6.24 23.32 -0.75
CA PRO A 12 -6.20 24.52 -1.57
C PRO A 12 -5.97 24.27 -3.07
N HIS A 13 -5.35 23.15 -3.40
CA HIS A 13 -4.99 22.83 -4.79
C HIS A 13 -5.92 21.76 -5.41
N GLY A 14 -6.80 21.19 -4.59
CA GLY A 14 -7.70 20.12 -4.97
C GLY A 14 -7.07 18.73 -4.92
N PRO A 15 -7.91 17.67 -4.84
CA PRO A 15 -7.47 16.31 -4.65
C PRO A 15 -6.52 15.82 -5.74
N ALA A 16 -5.42 15.20 -5.31
CA ALA A 16 -4.38 14.65 -6.18
C ALA A 16 -3.63 15.68 -7.06
N ALA A 17 -3.64 16.96 -6.69
CA ALA A 17 -2.88 17.99 -7.39
C ALA A 17 -1.35 17.88 -7.19
N GLY A 18 -0.92 17.24 -6.09
CA GLY A 18 0.50 17.02 -5.77
C GLY A 18 1.04 15.66 -6.25
N ALA A 19 1.92 15.07 -5.45
CA ALA A 19 2.59 13.80 -5.77
C ALA A 19 1.61 12.63 -6.03
N SER A 20 0.42 12.66 -5.43
CA SER A 20 -0.63 11.66 -5.65
C SER A 20 -1.34 11.79 -7.01
N GLY A 21 -0.97 12.78 -7.84
CA GLY A 21 -1.47 12.88 -9.23
C GLY A 21 -0.92 11.82 -10.18
N GLY A 22 0.07 11.02 -9.76
CA GLY A 22 0.67 9.95 -10.54
C GLY A 22 -0.28 8.78 -10.81
N ILE A 23 0.14 7.91 -11.74
CA ILE A 23 -0.66 6.75 -12.19
C ILE A 23 -0.23 5.43 -11.54
N VAL A 24 0.95 5.36 -10.95
CA VAL A 24 1.51 4.14 -10.36
C VAL A 24 1.88 4.38 -8.91
N GLY A 25 1.33 3.55 -8.03
CA GLY A 25 1.69 3.48 -6.62
C GLY A 25 1.98 2.03 -6.20
N ALA A 26 3.09 1.82 -5.52
CA ALA A 26 3.47 0.54 -4.95
C ALA A 26 3.29 0.58 -3.43
N LEU A 27 2.50 -0.35 -2.92
CA LEU A 27 2.34 -0.61 -1.50
C LEU A 27 3.16 -1.85 -1.18
N ALA A 28 4.39 -1.66 -0.69
CA ALA A 28 5.32 -2.75 -0.47
C ALA A 28 5.76 -2.83 1.01
N PRO A 29 5.89 -4.04 1.58
CA PRO A 29 6.34 -4.20 2.95
C PRO A 29 7.81 -3.82 3.12
N HIS A 30 8.18 -3.42 4.31
CA HIS A 30 9.58 -3.49 4.74
C HIS A 30 10.07 -4.93 4.76
N VAL A 31 11.36 -5.11 4.51
CA VAL A 31 11.98 -6.44 4.61
C VAL A 31 11.80 -7.01 6.03
N PRO A 32 11.50 -8.32 6.14
CA PRO A 32 11.19 -8.98 7.42
C PRO A 32 12.47 -9.31 8.22
N GLU A 33 13.21 -8.28 8.56
CA GLU A 33 14.42 -8.33 9.40
C GLU A 33 14.52 -7.08 10.27
N ASN A 34 15.29 -7.10 11.34
CA ASN A 34 15.46 -5.97 12.26
C ASN A 34 14.11 -5.33 12.62
N TRP A 35 13.18 -6.16 13.11
CA TRP A 35 11.79 -5.77 13.33
C TRP A 35 11.68 -4.68 14.39
N ASN A 36 10.80 -3.71 14.14
CA ASN A 36 10.58 -2.57 15.01
C ASN A 36 9.14 -2.04 14.88
N PRO A 37 8.68 -1.13 15.75
CA PRO A 37 7.31 -0.61 15.74
C PRO A 37 6.89 0.01 14.41
N LYS A 38 7.79 0.68 13.67
CA LYS A 38 7.49 1.26 12.36
C LYS A 38 7.14 0.18 11.33
N LYS A 39 7.91 -0.91 11.31
CA LYS A 39 7.65 -2.04 10.40
C LYS A 39 6.37 -2.77 10.76
N GLN A 40 6.08 -2.90 12.05
CA GLN A 40 4.83 -3.47 12.55
C GLN A 40 3.63 -2.62 12.10
N PHE A 41 3.68 -1.31 12.30
CA PHE A 41 2.63 -0.39 11.87
C PHE A 41 2.39 -0.47 10.34
N GLN A 42 3.46 -0.55 9.55
CA GLN A 42 3.31 -0.71 8.10
C GLN A 42 2.67 -2.05 7.73
N LEU A 43 3.07 -3.15 8.38
CA LEU A 43 2.45 -4.46 8.15
C LEU A 43 0.93 -4.40 8.41
N GLU A 44 0.53 -3.86 9.55
CA GLU A 44 -0.89 -3.70 9.90
C GLU A 44 -1.64 -2.86 8.87
N SER A 45 -1.05 -1.76 8.40
CA SER A 45 -1.61 -0.91 7.35
C SER A 45 -1.80 -1.67 6.03
N LEU A 46 -0.83 -2.48 5.62
CA LEU A 46 -0.91 -3.28 4.40
C LEU A 46 -1.94 -4.41 4.50
N LEU A 47 -2.08 -5.02 5.67
CA LEU A 47 -3.09 -6.06 5.93
C LEU A 47 -4.50 -5.47 5.92
N MET A 48 -4.68 -4.29 6.49
CA MET A 48 -5.96 -3.57 6.50
C MET A 48 -6.36 -3.06 5.10
N ALA A 49 -5.39 -2.79 4.22
CA ALA A 49 -5.62 -2.09 2.96
C ALA A 49 -6.69 -2.73 2.07
N ARG A 50 -6.81 -4.06 2.05
CA ARG A 50 -7.80 -4.76 1.21
C ARG A 50 -9.24 -4.41 1.62
N SER A 51 -9.59 -4.56 2.89
CA SER A 51 -10.93 -4.23 3.39
C SER A 51 -11.19 -2.73 3.33
N PHE A 52 -10.20 -1.92 3.70
CA PHE A 52 -10.32 -0.47 3.68
C PHE A 52 -10.66 0.07 2.27
N TRP A 53 -9.92 -0.36 1.25
CA TRP A 53 -10.16 0.12 -0.11
C TRP A 53 -11.45 -0.42 -0.72
N ALA A 54 -11.87 -1.65 -0.36
CA ALA A 54 -13.18 -2.17 -0.74
C ALA A 54 -14.31 -1.34 -0.12
N GLU A 55 -14.24 -1.02 1.17
CA GLU A 55 -15.22 -0.15 1.83
C GLU A 55 -15.28 1.26 1.22
N VAL A 56 -14.13 1.83 0.83
CA VAL A 56 -14.07 3.14 0.17
C VAL A 56 -14.74 3.09 -1.21
N GLU A 57 -14.46 2.05 -1.99
CA GLU A 57 -15.06 1.83 -3.31
C GLU A 57 -16.59 1.62 -3.21
N ASP A 58 -17.04 0.76 -2.30
CA ASP A 58 -18.47 0.49 -2.06
C ASP A 58 -19.22 1.76 -1.66
N MET A 59 -18.58 2.61 -0.85
CA MET A 59 -19.22 3.84 -0.37
C MET A 59 -19.28 4.94 -1.41
N GLY A 60 -18.20 5.14 -2.18
CA GLY A 60 -18.05 6.25 -3.13
C GLY A 60 -18.35 5.87 -4.57
N GLY A 61 -18.47 4.58 -4.90
CA GLY A 61 -18.70 4.09 -6.26
C GLY A 61 -17.53 4.28 -7.23
N LEU A 62 -16.34 4.65 -6.73
CA LEU A 62 -15.15 4.85 -7.55
C LEU A 62 -14.02 3.93 -7.12
N SER A 63 -13.44 3.19 -8.07
CA SER A 63 -12.34 2.27 -7.79
C SER A 63 -11.03 3.01 -7.50
N PRO A 64 -10.32 2.65 -6.41
CA PRO A 64 -8.99 3.18 -6.10
C PRO A 64 -7.89 2.56 -6.99
N GLY A 65 -8.21 1.56 -7.80
CA GLY A 65 -7.23 0.78 -8.55
C GLY A 65 -6.33 -0.08 -7.67
N TYR A 66 -6.78 -0.42 -6.46
CA TYR A 66 -6.04 -1.28 -5.53
C TYR A 66 -6.11 -2.75 -5.96
N ALA A 67 -4.94 -3.42 -5.97
CA ALA A 67 -4.88 -4.87 -6.12
C ALA A 67 -3.66 -5.45 -5.40
N ARG A 68 -3.89 -6.40 -4.50
CA ARG A 68 -2.83 -7.14 -3.81
C ARG A 68 -2.42 -8.35 -4.67
N LEU A 69 -1.47 -8.12 -5.57
CA LEU A 69 -1.00 -9.10 -6.55
C LEU A 69 0.36 -9.70 -6.17
N GLY A 70 0.99 -9.17 -5.12
CA GLY A 70 2.35 -9.53 -4.76
C GLY A 70 3.38 -8.76 -5.59
N ARG A 71 4.66 -9.06 -5.34
CA ARG A 71 5.79 -8.48 -6.03
C ARG A 71 6.87 -9.52 -6.27
N ILE A 72 7.43 -9.52 -7.47
CA ILE A 72 8.61 -10.29 -7.84
C ILE A 72 9.85 -9.40 -7.69
N GLN A 73 10.92 -9.96 -7.09
CA GLN A 73 12.21 -9.30 -6.96
C GLN A 73 13.31 -10.29 -7.40
N PRO A 74 14.11 -9.96 -8.42
CA PRO A 74 15.21 -10.81 -8.85
C PRO A 74 16.30 -10.85 -7.77
N ILE A 75 17.03 -11.96 -7.71
CA ILE A 75 18.17 -12.15 -6.80
C ILE A 75 19.43 -12.19 -7.64
N SER A 76 20.40 -11.32 -7.32
CA SER A 76 21.59 -11.13 -8.13
C SER A 76 22.64 -12.24 -7.99
N ASP A 77 22.83 -12.77 -6.77
CA ASP A 77 23.93 -13.66 -6.43
C ASP A 77 23.61 -14.61 -5.25
N ALA A 78 24.59 -15.44 -4.90
CA ALA A 78 24.47 -16.42 -3.82
C ALA A 78 24.29 -15.77 -2.44
N ALA A 79 24.91 -14.60 -2.19
CA ALA A 79 24.76 -13.89 -0.93
C ALA A 79 23.34 -13.32 -0.79
N GLY A 80 22.80 -12.75 -1.88
CA GLY A 80 21.41 -12.32 -1.97
C GLY A 80 20.42 -13.47 -1.77
N LEU A 81 20.72 -14.66 -2.31
CA LEU A 81 19.90 -15.86 -2.13
C LEU A 81 19.87 -16.29 -0.66
N ALA A 82 21.03 -16.37 0.00
CA ALA A 82 21.11 -16.72 1.42
C ALA A 82 20.33 -15.71 2.30
N LEU A 83 20.48 -14.41 2.01
CA LEU A 83 19.73 -13.36 2.71
C LEU A 83 18.21 -13.48 2.49
N ALA A 84 17.78 -13.74 1.25
CA ALA A 84 16.37 -13.92 0.93
C ALA A 84 15.75 -15.12 1.66
N GLN A 85 16.50 -16.22 1.81
CA GLN A 85 16.08 -17.41 2.56
C GLN A 85 15.98 -17.13 4.07
N ALA A 86 16.94 -16.41 4.64
CA ALA A 86 16.88 -15.97 6.04
C ALA A 86 15.63 -15.08 6.29
N ARG A 87 15.35 -14.15 5.38
CA ARG A 87 14.16 -13.30 5.43
C ARG A 87 12.86 -14.09 5.28
N ALA A 88 12.84 -15.16 4.49
CA ALA A 88 11.68 -16.05 4.38
C ALA A 88 11.34 -16.71 5.73
N THR A 89 12.36 -17.16 6.45
CA THR A 89 12.19 -17.70 7.82
C THR A 89 11.62 -16.65 8.77
N SER A 90 12.18 -15.44 8.76
CA SER A 90 11.68 -14.34 9.59
C SER A 90 10.26 -13.92 9.22
N ALA A 91 9.94 -13.87 7.93
CA ALA A 91 8.60 -13.54 7.44
C ALA A 91 7.54 -14.50 7.97
N ASN A 92 7.82 -15.79 8.04
CA ASN A 92 6.89 -16.78 8.58
C ASN A 92 6.49 -16.48 10.04
N SER A 93 7.43 -16.00 10.85
CA SER A 93 7.16 -15.62 12.24
C SER A 93 6.46 -14.25 12.36
N LEU A 94 6.84 -13.29 11.51
CA LEU A 94 6.40 -11.90 11.61
C LEU A 94 5.05 -11.64 10.91
N TRP A 95 4.83 -12.29 9.75
CA TRP A 95 3.63 -12.10 8.93
C TRP A 95 2.57 -13.18 9.18
N GLY A 96 2.94 -14.27 9.84
CA GLY A 96 2.05 -15.39 10.13
C GLY A 96 1.40 -15.95 8.86
N ASP A 97 0.12 -16.29 8.94
CA ASP A 97 -0.65 -16.79 7.81
C ASP A 97 -1.18 -15.70 6.86
N ALA A 98 -1.00 -14.44 7.24
CA ALA A 98 -1.54 -13.30 6.48
C ALA A 98 -0.82 -13.03 5.16
N ALA A 99 0.48 -13.40 5.08
CA ALA A 99 1.30 -13.19 3.89
C ALA A 99 2.48 -14.16 3.84
N ARG A 100 3.14 -14.24 2.69
CA ARG A 100 4.29 -15.11 2.46
C ARG A 100 5.41 -14.35 1.76
N TRP A 101 6.64 -14.76 2.07
CA TRP A 101 7.86 -14.39 1.38
C TRP A 101 8.46 -15.65 0.80
N HIS A 102 8.20 -15.90 -0.48
CA HIS A 102 8.68 -17.10 -1.17
C HIS A 102 10.00 -16.80 -1.87
N VAL A 103 10.98 -17.68 -1.67
CA VAL A 103 12.17 -17.77 -2.52
C VAL A 103 11.97 -18.96 -3.45
N ARG A 104 11.94 -18.71 -4.75
CA ARG A 104 11.63 -19.70 -5.76
C ARG A 104 12.56 -19.58 -6.97
N ARG A 105 12.59 -20.57 -7.84
CA ARG A 105 13.27 -20.46 -9.13
C ARG A 105 12.57 -19.41 -9.98
N SER A 106 13.38 -18.59 -10.66
CA SER A 106 12.84 -17.60 -11.60
C SER A 106 12.35 -18.32 -12.85
N GLU A 107 11.10 -18.10 -13.21
CA GLU A 107 10.52 -18.59 -14.47
C GLU A 107 10.45 -17.41 -15.44
N PRO A 108 11.26 -17.42 -16.52
CA PRO A 108 11.25 -16.33 -17.50
C PRO A 108 9.89 -16.23 -18.19
N THR A 109 9.31 -15.03 -18.19
CA THR A 109 8.15 -14.65 -18.96
C THR A 109 8.45 -13.37 -19.70
N GLU A 110 7.60 -12.91 -20.61
CA GLU A 110 7.77 -11.62 -21.30
C GLU A 110 7.89 -10.42 -20.34
N TRP A 111 7.38 -10.55 -19.10
CA TRP A 111 7.29 -9.48 -18.12
C TRP A 111 8.24 -9.65 -16.93
N THR A 112 9.00 -10.72 -16.85
CA THR A 112 9.92 -10.94 -15.74
C THR A 112 11.29 -10.33 -16.01
N VAL A 113 11.81 -9.62 -15.01
CA VAL A 113 13.19 -9.17 -15.04
C VAL A 113 14.10 -10.39 -14.86
N PRO A 114 15.13 -10.58 -15.70
CA PRO A 114 16.08 -11.68 -15.54
C PRO A 114 16.73 -11.68 -14.16
N SER A 115 16.79 -12.86 -13.54
CA SER A 115 17.44 -13.05 -12.25
C SER A 115 18.79 -13.75 -12.43
N PRO A 116 19.92 -13.08 -12.23
CA PRO A 116 21.23 -13.65 -12.47
C PRO A 116 21.53 -14.90 -11.63
N SER A 117 20.97 -15.01 -10.43
CA SER A 117 21.12 -16.22 -9.60
C SER A 117 20.23 -17.39 -10.04
N GLY A 118 19.28 -17.17 -10.96
CA GLY A 118 18.22 -18.12 -11.28
C GLY A 118 17.12 -18.24 -10.23
N TYR A 119 17.11 -17.38 -9.21
CA TYR A 119 16.10 -17.35 -8.15
C TYR A 119 15.48 -15.97 -8.01
N GLU A 120 14.26 -15.92 -7.53
CA GLU A 120 13.51 -14.70 -7.26
C GLU A 120 12.79 -14.77 -5.92
N ILE A 121 12.49 -13.61 -5.36
CA ILE A 121 11.57 -13.46 -4.24
C ILE A 121 10.20 -13.15 -4.81
N PHE A 122 9.18 -13.84 -4.31
CA PHE A 122 7.78 -13.46 -4.49
C PHE A 122 7.14 -13.20 -3.14
N ASP A 123 6.82 -11.95 -2.83
CA ASP A 123 6.04 -11.62 -1.66
C ASP A 123 4.56 -11.47 -2.01
N THR A 124 3.68 -12.01 -1.16
CA THR A 124 2.22 -11.96 -1.37
C THR A 124 1.57 -10.76 -0.67
N LEU A 125 2.36 -9.89 -0.02
CA LEU A 125 1.85 -8.74 0.74
C LEU A 125 1.80 -7.48 -0.08
N SER A 126 2.71 -7.34 -1.05
CA SER A 126 2.77 -6.17 -1.93
C SER A 126 1.50 -6.02 -2.76
N ALA A 127 1.11 -4.77 -2.95
CA ALA A 127 -0.06 -4.38 -3.74
C ALA A 127 0.29 -3.21 -4.67
N ARG A 128 -0.48 -3.05 -5.72
CA ARG A 128 -0.51 -1.83 -6.51
C ARG A 128 -1.70 -0.97 -6.10
N ILE A 129 -1.60 0.32 -6.31
CA ILE A 129 -2.70 1.26 -6.23
C ILE A 129 -2.52 2.34 -7.31
N HIS A 130 -3.60 2.93 -7.78
CA HIS A 130 -3.51 4.10 -8.66
C HIS A 130 -3.67 5.37 -7.80
N PRO A 131 -2.60 6.12 -7.50
CA PRO A 131 -2.65 7.17 -6.48
C PRO A 131 -3.73 8.22 -6.74
N LYS A 132 -3.85 8.69 -7.98
CA LYS A 132 -4.90 9.64 -8.36
C LYS A 132 -6.31 9.08 -8.17
N GLN A 133 -6.55 7.84 -8.62
CA GLN A 133 -7.86 7.20 -8.45
C GLN A 133 -8.17 6.97 -6.97
N ALA A 134 -7.18 6.60 -6.16
CA ALA A 134 -7.33 6.44 -4.73
C ALA A 134 -7.77 7.75 -4.05
N CYS A 135 -7.15 8.87 -4.39
CA CYS A 135 -7.59 10.18 -3.90
C CYS A 135 -9.03 10.49 -4.31
N LEU A 136 -9.38 10.29 -5.57
CA LEU A 136 -10.73 10.54 -6.08
C LEU A 136 -11.77 9.60 -5.45
N SER A 137 -11.42 8.33 -5.21
CA SER A 137 -12.26 7.37 -4.51
C SER A 137 -12.54 7.80 -3.06
N LEU A 138 -11.51 8.28 -2.35
CA LEU A 138 -11.68 8.83 -1.01
C LEU A 138 -12.57 10.08 -1.00
N VAL A 139 -12.40 10.98 -1.97
CA VAL A 139 -13.27 12.16 -2.14
C VAL A 139 -14.71 11.74 -2.33
N ALA A 140 -14.99 10.81 -3.24
CA ALA A 140 -16.34 10.31 -3.47
C ALA A 140 -16.97 9.69 -2.21
N ALA A 141 -16.20 8.89 -1.47
CA ALA A 141 -16.64 8.32 -0.21
C ALA A 141 -16.91 9.38 0.89
N LEU A 142 -16.12 10.46 0.94
CA LEU A 142 -16.35 11.58 1.83
C LEU A 142 -17.63 12.35 1.45
N GLN A 143 -17.80 12.64 0.17
CA GLN A 143 -18.98 13.32 -0.36
C GLN A 143 -20.27 12.51 -0.10
N ALA A 144 -20.23 11.21 -0.30
CA ALA A 144 -21.35 10.31 0.03
C ALA A 144 -21.75 10.37 1.52
N ARG A 145 -20.82 10.81 2.39
CA ARG A 145 -21.07 11.05 3.82
C ARG A 145 -21.38 12.51 4.15
N GLY A 146 -21.60 13.35 3.15
CA GLY A 146 -21.92 14.77 3.33
C GLY A 146 -20.73 15.62 3.76
N VAL A 147 -19.47 15.16 3.53
CA VAL A 147 -18.26 15.95 3.84
C VAL A 147 -17.71 16.53 2.54
N PRO A 148 -17.80 17.86 2.35
CA PRO A 148 -17.21 18.52 1.20
C PRO A 148 -15.69 18.62 1.34
N ILE A 149 -15.01 18.68 0.20
CA ILE A 149 -13.63 19.11 0.13
C ILE A 149 -13.63 20.60 -0.20
N LEU A 150 -13.04 21.39 0.65
CA LEU A 150 -12.98 22.85 0.53
C LEU A 150 -11.62 23.27 -0.01
N THR A 151 -11.60 24.34 -0.79
CA THR A 151 -10.35 24.97 -1.26
C THR A 151 -9.80 25.98 -0.27
N ASP A 152 -10.68 26.50 0.60
CA ASP A 152 -10.35 27.40 1.69
C ASP A 152 -11.20 27.09 2.91
N GLY A 153 -10.79 27.55 4.07
CA GLY A 153 -11.53 27.36 5.30
C GLY A 153 -10.74 27.84 6.50
N THR A 154 -11.43 27.94 7.64
CA THR A 154 -10.79 28.26 8.91
C THR A 154 -10.54 26.99 9.71
N ASP A 155 -9.38 26.92 10.34
CA ASP A 155 -9.03 25.84 11.26
C ASP A 155 -9.99 25.81 12.44
N GLN A 156 -10.59 24.64 12.67
CA GLN A 156 -11.54 24.42 13.77
C GLN A 156 -11.22 23.11 14.48
N GLY A 157 -10.99 23.18 15.79
CA GLY A 157 -10.71 21.99 16.60
C GLY A 157 -9.30 21.43 16.39
N ALA A 158 -9.16 20.11 16.39
CA ALA A 158 -7.86 19.46 16.17
C ALA A 158 -7.49 19.45 14.69
N ILE A 159 -6.28 19.88 14.37
CA ILE A 159 -5.78 20.01 13.00
C ILE A 159 -4.82 18.85 12.70
N ILE A 160 -4.99 18.22 11.54
CA ILE A 160 -4.07 17.22 11.01
C ILE A 160 -3.51 17.76 9.70
N HIS A 161 -2.21 18.07 9.69
CA HIS A 161 -1.50 18.44 8.47
C HIS A 161 -1.08 17.15 7.75
N ALA A 162 -1.61 16.93 6.53
CA ALA A 162 -1.26 15.82 5.66
C ALA A 162 -0.41 16.37 4.50
N THR A 163 0.90 16.38 4.66
CA THR A 163 1.89 16.89 3.69
C THR A 163 2.67 15.75 3.04
#